data_20ad6252f0853d982183e43741ceae92
#
_entry.id   20ad6252f0853d982183e43741ceae92
#
_cell.length_a   1.000
_cell.length_b   1.000
_cell.length_c   1.000
_cell.angle_alpha   90.00
_cell.angle_beta   90.00
_cell.angle_gamma   90.00
#
_symmetry.space_group_name_H-M   'P 1'
#
loop_
_entity.id
_entity.type
_entity.pdbx_description
1 polymer ?
#
loop_
_entity_poly.entity_id
_entity_poly.type
_entity_poly.pdbx_seq_one_letter_code
_entity_poly.pdbx_strand_id
1 'polypeptide(L)'
;IFANTGTNVSVLFLDKTNQDKVILVDASKLGEKVKEGKTQKTILSKEEEQKIIDAFRNKEAIDDFSVVVSYDEIKEKNYSFSAGQYFDIKIEYVDITAEEFKAKMDSFKTNLNEYFKQSKKLEEEINKQLELLKYE
;
A
#
# COMPACT_ATOMS: atom_id res chain seq x y z
N ILE A 1 4.00 17.35 2.11
CA ILE A 1 5.40 17.46 2.58
C ILE A 1 6.33 17.53 1.38
N PHE A 2 6.28 16.63 0.43
CA PHE A 2 7.05 16.69 -0.82
C PHE A 2 6.09 16.78 -2.01
N ALA A 3 6.00 17.92 -2.66
CA ALA A 3 5.01 18.19 -3.69
C ALA A 3 5.19 17.39 -5.00
N ASN A 4 6.37 16.81 -5.22
CA ASN A 4 6.74 16.20 -6.51
C ASN A 4 7.15 14.73 -6.42
N THR A 5 6.91 14.06 -5.31
CA THR A 5 7.23 12.64 -5.16
C THR A 5 5.98 11.82 -4.93
N GLY A 6 5.88 10.68 -5.59
CA GLY A 6 4.85 9.66 -5.29
C GLY A 6 5.23 8.75 -4.12
N THR A 7 6.30 9.10 -3.38
CA THR A 7 6.80 8.29 -2.28
C THR A 7 6.02 8.59 -1.00
N ASN A 8 5.62 7.57 -0.27
CA ASN A 8 5.05 7.72 1.05
C ASN A 8 6.11 8.26 2.01
N VAL A 9 5.71 9.21 2.85
CA VAL A 9 6.57 9.85 3.84
C VAL A 9 6.06 9.50 5.22
N SER A 10 6.95 9.08 6.10
CA SER A 10 6.64 8.84 7.51
C SER A 10 7.13 10.02 8.37
N VAL A 11 6.34 10.38 9.37
CA VAL A 11 6.69 11.40 10.37
C VAL A 11 6.79 10.71 11.71
N LEU A 12 7.93 10.83 12.35
CA LEU A 12 8.19 10.25 13.67
C LEU A 12 8.17 11.36 14.74
N PHE A 13 7.34 11.18 15.75
CA PHE A 13 7.29 12.05 16.93
C PHE A 13 7.96 11.36 18.11
N LEU A 14 8.89 12.05 18.73
CA LEU A 14 9.64 11.56 19.90
C LEU A 14 9.27 12.38 21.12
N ASP A 15 8.78 11.70 22.15
CA ASP A 15 8.42 12.30 23.42
C ASP A 15 9.05 11.49 24.57
N LYS A 16 9.97 12.11 25.32
CA LYS A 16 10.62 11.51 26.47
C LYS A 16 9.69 11.21 27.64
N THR A 17 8.55 11.88 27.69
CA THR A 17 7.54 11.68 28.72
C THR A 17 6.63 10.49 28.45
N ASN A 18 6.60 10.03 27.20
CA ASN A 18 5.83 8.85 26.84
C ASN A 18 6.53 7.57 27.31
N GLN A 19 6.02 6.98 28.37
CA GLN A 19 6.50 5.71 28.93
C GLN A 19 5.52 4.56 28.70
N ASP A 20 4.51 4.79 27.91
CA ASP A 20 3.40 3.87 27.67
C ASP A 20 3.42 3.34 26.23
N LYS A 21 2.27 3.27 25.62
CA LYS A 21 2.07 2.71 24.29
C LYS A 21 2.38 3.73 23.19
N VAL A 22 2.81 3.20 22.06
CA VAL A 22 3.05 3.96 20.83
C VAL A 22 1.85 3.86 19.94
N ILE A 23 1.43 4.99 19.37
CA ILE A 23 0.41 4.98 18.31
C ILE A 23 1.08 5.03 16.94
N LEU A 24 0.63 4.15 16.05
CA LEU A 24 1.02 4.12 14.64
C LEU A 24 -0.21 4.44 13.81
N VAL A 25 -0.11 5.45 12.95
CA VAL A 25 -1.23 5.90 12.10
C VAL A 25 -0.85 5.73 10.63
N ASP A 26 -1.67 5.03 9.87
CA ASP A 26 -1.55 4.94 8.42
C ASP A 26 -2.53 5.90 7.74
N ALA A 27 -2.03 7.07 7.37
CA ALA A 27 -2.78 8.08 6.65
C ALA A 27 -2.61 7.98 5.12
N SER A 28 -2.01 6.91 4.60
CA SER A 28 -1.68 6.77 3.16
C SER A 28 -2.91 6.75 2.25
N LYS A 29 -4.07 6.39 2.78
CA LYS A 29 -5.35 6.33 2.06
C LYS A 29 -6.14 7.64 2.11
N LEU A 30 -5.69 8.63 2.89
CA LEU A 30 -6.36 9.91 3.05
C LEU A 30 -5.92 10.91 1.98
N GLY A 31 -6.77 11.90 1.79
CA GLY A 31 -6.54 13.05 0.94
C GLY A 31 -6.90 12.84 -0.52
N GLU A 32 -7.21 13.93 -1.15
CA GLU A 32 -7.59 14.00 -2.56
C GLU A 32 -6.39 14.41 -3.42
N LYS A 33 -6.20 13.71 -4.54
CA LYS A 33 -5.13 14.04 -5.48
C LYS A 33 -5.56 15.19 -6.39
N VAL A 34 -5.00 16.35 -6.15
CA VAL A 34 -5.27 17.57 -6.94
C VAL A 34 -4.10 17.85 -7.88
N LYS A 35 -4.42 18.09 -9.16
CA LYS A 35 -3.43 18.44 -10.16
C LYS A 35 -3.30 19.96 -10.25
N GLU A 36 -2.11 20.48 -9.98
CA GLU A 36 -1.79 21.90 -10.10
C GLU A 36 -0.69 22.09 -11.16
N GLY A 37 -1.10 22.46 -12.37
CA GLY A 37 -0.20 22.54 -13.50
C GLY A 37 0.41 21.19 -13.87
N LYS A 38 1.73 21.05 -13.79
CA LYS A 38 2.47 19.80 -14.06
C LYS A 38 2.68 18.93 -12.82
N THR A 39 2.32 19.41 -11.63
CA THR A 39 2.52 18.73 -10.36
C THR A 39 1.22 18.18 -9.82
N GLN A 40 1.30 17.02 -9.13
CA GLN A 40 0.18 16.42 -8.42
C GLN A 40 0.44 16.54 -6.93
N LYS A 41 -0.54 17.06 -6.20
CA LYS A 41 -0.50 17.20 -4.73
C LYS A 41 -1.61 16.37 -4.12
N THR A 42 -1.37 15.83 -2.93
CA THR A 42 -2.42 15.26 -2.08
C THR A 42 -2.79 16.28 -1.03
N ILE A 43 -4.06 16.65 -0.97
CA ILE A 43 -4.61 17.63 -0.03
C ILE A 43 -5.56 16.91 0.89
N LEU A 44 -5.33 17.05 2.21
CA LEU A 44 -6.23 16.52 3.23
C LEU A 44 -7.41 17.47 3.44
N SER A 45 -8.60 16.93 3.67
CA SER A 45 -9.73 17.70 4.15
C SER A 45 -9.54 18.05 5.65
N LYS A 46 -10.30 19.02 6.15
CA LYS A 46 -10.25 19.38 7.58
C LYS A 46 -10.71 18.22 8.47
N GLU A 47 -11.65 17.44 8.00
CA GLU A 47 -12.16 16.26 8.69
C GLU A 47 -11.10 15.17 8.78
N GLU A 48 -10.33 14.95 7.71
CA GLU A 48 -9.21 14.01 7.69
C GLU A 48 -8.06 14.46 8.58
N GLU A 49 -7.73 15.75 8.56
CA GLU A 49 -6.75 16.34 9.48
C GLU A 49 -7.18 16.13 10.94
N GLN A 50 -8.44 16.42 11.25
CA GLN A 50 -8.98 16.26 12.59
C GLN A 50 -8.97 14.78 13.02
N LYS A 51 -9.31 13.85 12.13
CA LYS A 51 -9.24 12.40 12.37
C LYS A 51 -7.84 11.94 12.77
N ILE A 52 -6.80 12.45 12.08
CA ILE A 52 -5.41 12.14 12.41
C ILE A 52 -5.07 12.69 13.81
N ILE A 53 -5.45 13.94 14.09
CA ILE A 53 -5.17 14.60 15.36
C ILE A 53 -5.85 13.86 16.52
N ASP A 54 -7.11 13.47 16.35
CA ASP A 54 -7.89 12.81 17.39
C ASP A 54 -7.35 11.42 17.69
N ALA A 55 -7.07 10.62 16.65
CA ALA A 55 -6.44 9.32 16.83
C ALA A 55 -5.11 9.43 17.58
N PHE A 56 -4.28 10.41 17.23
CA PHE A 56 -2.98 10.62 17.85
C PHE A 56 -3.10 11.07 19.30
N ARG A 57 -4.00 12.01 19.60
CA ARG A 57 -4.19 12.53 20.96
C ARG A 57 -4.81 11.53 21.91
N ASN A 58 -5.82 10.81 21.41
CA ASN A 58 -6.59 9.86 22.23
C ASN A 58 -5.92 8.49 22.30
N LYS A 59 -4.87 8.25 21.52
CA LYS A 59 -4.26 6.92 21.31
C LYS A 59 -5.36 5.90 20.99
N GLU A 60 -6.19 6.19 20.00
CA GLU A 60 -7.33 5.39 19.63
C GLU A 60 -6.95 4.39 18.52
N ALA A 61 -7.25 3.11 18.74
CA ALA A 61 -7.11 2.10 17.71
C ALA A 61 -8.36 2.12 16.81
N ILE A 62 -8.14 2.35 15.51
CA ILE A 62 -9.20 2.40 14.48
C ILE A 62 -8.79 1.45 13.36
N ASP A 63 -9.69 0.56 12.99
CA ASP A 63 -9.47 -0.44 11.93
C ASP A 63 -8.91 0.19 10.65
N ASP A 64 -7.86 -0.42 10.09
CA ASP A 64 -7.17 -0.01 8.86
C ASP A 64 -6.63 1.44 8.85
N PHE A 65 -6.58 2.10 10.02
CA PHE A 65 -6.13 3.48 10.12
C PHE A 65 -5.12 3.71 11.24
N SER A 66 -5.40 3.26 12.47
CA SER A 66 -4.50 3.46 13.59
C SER A 66 -4.44 2.25 14.51
N VAL A 67 -3.28 1.98 15.06
CA VAL A 67 -3.06 0.90 16.02
C VAL A 67 -2.22 1.38 17.18
N VAL A 68 -2.51 0.89 18.37
CA VAL A 68 -1.80 1.23 19.60
C VAL A 68 -1.02 0.00 20.06
N VAL A 69 0.28 0.12 20.08
CA VAL A 69 1.21 -0.99 20.32
C VAL A 69 2.12 -0.71 21.51
N SER A 70 2.52 -1.75 22.21
CA SER A 70 3.51 -1.70 23.30
C SER A 70 4.93 -1.67 22.74
N TYR A 71 5.89 -1.29 23.58
CA TYR A 71 7.31 -1.38 23.22
C TYR A 71 7.79 -2.82 22.99
N ASP A 72 7.19 -3.79 23.68
CA ASP A 72 7.51 -5.20 23.50
C ASP A 72 7.06 -5.72 22.13
N GLU A 73 5.85 -5.38 21.70
CA GLU A 73 5.35 -5.72 20.35
C GLU A 73 6.22 -5.08 19.24
N ILE A 74 6.69 -3.84 19.46
CA ILE A 74 7.61 -3.19 18.51
C ILE A 74 8.93 -3.94 18.45
N LYS A 75 9.46 -4.36 19.60
CA LYS A 75 10.68 -5.15 19.69
C LYS A 75 10.55 -6.50 19.00
N GLU A 76 9.46 -7.23 19.21
CA GLU A 76 9.16 -8.51 18.55
C GLU A 76 9.15 -8.38 17.02
N LYS A 77 8.69 -7.24 16.50
CA LYS A 77 8.69 -6.93 15.08
C LYS A 77 9.95 -6.19 14.60
N ASN A 78 11.09 -6.46 15.25
CA ASN A 78 12.40 -5.90 14.90
C ASN A 78 12.41 -4.35 14.82
N TYR A 79 11.72 -3.70 15.76
CA TYR A 79 11.59 -2.24 15.84
C TYR A 79 11.00 -1.58 14.59
N SER A 80 10.13 -2.29 13.87
CA SER A 80 9.41 -1.72 12.74
C SER A 80 8.38 -0.70 13.20
N PHE A 81 8.32 0.46 12.52
CA PHE A 81 7.29 1.50 12.71
C PHE A 81 6.27 1.53 11.57
N SER A 82 6.21 0.47 10.76
CA SER A 82 5.20 0.36 9.71
C SER A 82 3.87 -0.07 10.30
N ALA A 83 2.88 0.82 10.32
CA ALA A 83 1.55 0.57 10.89
C ALA A 83 0.89 -0.68 10.31
N GLY A 84 1.05 -0.91 9.01
CA GLY A 84 0.48 -2.07 8.32
C GLY A 84 0.93 -3.44 8.83
N GLN A 85 2.05 -3.51 9.57
CA GLN A 85 2.50 -4.76 10.19
C GLN A 85 1.77 -5.10 11.50
N TYR A 86 1.02 -4.15 12.03
CA TYR A 86 0.32 -4.26 13.31
C TYR A 86 -1.19 -4.29 13.16
N PHE A 87 -1.71 -4.04 11.97
CA PHE A 87 -3.13 -4.22 11.69
C PHE A 87 -3.47 -5.71 11.63
N ASP A 88 -4.65 -6.03 12.15
CA ASP A 88 -5.20 -7.37 12.01
C ASP A 88 -5.52 -7.65 10.53
N ILE A 89 -5.07 -8.81 10.06
CA ILE A 89 -5.40 -9.24 8.70
C ILE A 89 -6.84 -9.71 8.72
N LYS A 90 -7.75 -8.89 8.19
CA LYS A 90 -9.12 -9.32 7.94
C LYS A 90 -9.13 -10.25 6.73
N ILE A 91 -9.26 -11.55 6.99
CA ILE A 91 -9.45 -12.53 5.92
C ILE A 91 -10.95 -12.50 5.58
N GLU A 92 -11.29 -11.81 4.50
CA GLU A 92 -12.61 -11.94 3.92
C GLU A 92 -12.70 -13.29 3.22
N TYR A 93 -13.42 -14.20 3.83
CA TYR A 93 -13.75 -15.47 3.19
C TYR A 93 -14.78 -15.18 2.10
N VAL A 94 -14.37 -15.34 0.84
CA VAL A 94 -15.32 -15.32 -0.28
C VAL A 94 -16.03 -16.68 -0.27
N ASP A 95 -17.30 -16.65 0.06
CA ASP A 95 -18.14 -17.86 0.07
C ASP A 95 -18.47 -18.23 -1.38
N ILE A 96 -17.63 -19.08 -1.96
CA ILE A 96 -17.79 -19.60 -3.32
C ILE A 96 -17.92 -21.11 -3.28
N THR A 97 -18.76 -21.65 -4.14
CA THR A 97 -18.89 -23.09 -4.30
C THR A 97 -17.64 -23.73 -4.90
N ALA A 98 -17.44 -25.03 -4.72
CA ALA A 98 -16.30 -25.74 -5.30
C ALA A 98 -16.30 -25.64 -6.84
N GLU A 99 -17.47 -25.63 -7.47
CA GLU A 99 -17.66 -25.47 -8.90
C GLU A 99 -17.24 -24.07 -9.37
N GLU A 100 -17.67 -23.03 -8.65
CA GLU A 100 -17.29 -21.64 -8.96
C GLU A 100 -15.79 -21.41 -8.78
N PHE A 101 -15.19 -21.99 -7.73
CA PHE A 101 -13.75 -21.93 -7.51
C PHE A 101 -13.01 -22.59 -8.68
N LYS A 102 -13.43 -23.79 -9.10
CA LYS A 102 -12.84 -24.51 -10.22
C LYS A 102 -12.96 -23.72 -11.51
N ALA A 103 -14.13 -23.16 -11.80
CA ALA A 103 -14.34 -22.33 -13.00
C ALA A 103 -13.43 -21.10 -13.02
N LYS A 104 -13.27 -20.41 -11.88
CA LYS A 104 -12.33 -19.28 -11.76
C LYS A 104 -10.89 -19.70 -11.98
N MET A 105 -10.47 -20.84 -11.41
CA MET A 105 -9.12 -21.37 -11.59
C MET A 105 -8.82 -21.76 -13.03
N ASP A 106 -9.78 -22.37 -13.73
CA ASP A 106 -9.64 -22.73 -15.14
C ASP A 106 -9.56 -21.47 -16.03
N SER A 107 -10.35 -20.43 -15.71
CA SER A 107 -10.26 -19.13 -16.38
C SER A 107 -8.88 -18.48 -16.16
N PHE A 108 -8.36 -18.47 -14.94
CA PHE A 108 -7.03 -17.92 -14.65
C PHE A 108 -5.93 -18.67 -15.40
N LYS A 109 -5.98 -20.00 -15.43
CA LYS A 109 -5.02 -20.81 -16.20
C LYS A 109 -5.06 -20.49 -17.69
N THR A 110 -6.25 -20.33 -18.25
CA THR A 110 -6.44 -19.97 -19.66
C THR A 110 -5.83 -18.62 -19.98
N ASN A 111 -6.17 -17.60 -19.19
CA ASN A 111 -5.63 -16.25 -19.36
C ASN A 111 -4.10 -16.22 -19.19
N LEU A 112 -3.56 -16.93 -18.20
CA LEU A 112 -2.13 -17.00 -17.96
C LEU A 112 -1.40 -17.63 -19.15
N ASN A 113 -1.93 -18.71 -19.70
CA ASN A 113 -1.35 -19.36 -20.88
C ASN A 113 -1.41 -18.44 -22.13
N GLU A 114 -2.45 -17.65 -22.26
CA GLU A 114 -2.55 -16.66 -23.32
C GLU A 114 -1.52 -15.55 -23.16
N TYR A 115 -1.34 -15.02 -21.96
CA TYR A 115 -0.30 -14.02 -21.67
C TYR A 115 1.11 -14.56 -21.92
N PHE A 116 1.40 -15.81 -21.61
CA PHE A 116 2.68 -16.42 -21.94
C PHE A 116 2.91 -16.52 -23.46
N LYS A 117 1.87 -16.84 -24.22
CA LYS A 117 1.98 -16.85 -25.70
C LYS A 117 2.23 -15.45 -26.25
N GLN A 118 1.52 -14.45 -25.73
CA GLN A 118 1.71 -13.05 -26.13
C GLN A 118 3.10 -12.56 -25.76
N SER A 119 3.59 -12.90 -24.57
CA SER A 119 4.94 -12.53 -24.11
C SER A 119 6.02 -13.09 -25.05
N LYS A 120 5.93 -14.39 -25.42
CA LYS A 120 6.88 -14.98 -26.39
C LYS A 120 6.86 -14.31 -27.73
N LYS A 121 5.67 -13.97 -28.24
CA LYS A 121 5.54 -13.27 -29.52
C LYS A 121 6.18 -11.88 -29.48
N LEU A 122 5.96 -11.14 -28.39
CA LEU A 122 6.59 -9.83 -28.18
C LEU A 122 8.10 -9.92 -28.05
N GLU A 123 8.60 -10.95 -27.36
CA GLU A 123 10.04 -11.23 -27.25
C GLU A 123 10.67 -11.46 -28.64
N GLU A 124 10.03 -12.27 -29.49
CA GLU A 124 10.48 -12.51 -30.86
C GLU A 124 10.45 -11.24 -31.71
N GLU A 125 9.41 -10.40 -31.57
CA GLU A 125 9.30 -9.12 -32.25
C GLU A 125 10.41 -8.16 -31.84
N ILE A 126 10.70 -8.06 -30.52
CA ILE A 126 11.77 -7.22 -29.98
C ILE A 126 13.13 -7.70 -30.54
N ASN A 127 13.40 -8.98 -30.51
CA ASN A 127 14.66 -9.53 -31.01
C ASN A 127 14.85 -9.24 -32.50
N LYS A 128 13.79 -9.39 -33.31
CA LYS A 128 13.83 -9.00 -34.73
C LYS A 128 14.13 -7.52 -34.93
N GLN A 129 13.53 -6.65 -34.10
CA GLN A 129 13.79 -5.21 -34.21
C GLN A 129 15.23 -4.88 -33.81
N LEU A 130 15.78 -5.53 -32.80
CA LEU A 130 17.17 -5.36 -32.40
C LEU A 130 18.16 -5.81 -33.46
N GLU A 131 17.87 -6.92 -34.19
CA GLU A 131 18.71 -7.40 -35.30
C GLU A 131 18.73 -6.42 -36.50
N LEU A 132 17.69 -5.62 -36.66
CA LEU A 132 17.60 -4.61 -37.72
C LEU A 132 18.37 -3.31 -37.41
N LEU A 133 18.75 -3.12 -36.14
CA LEU A 133 19.53 -1.93 -35.76
C LEU A 133 20.95 -2.06 -36.30
N LYS A 134 21.32 -1.17 -37.18
CA LYS A 134 22.71 -0.99 -37.67
C LYS A 134 23.26 0.27 -37.10
N TYR A 135 24.49 0.21 -36.60
CA TYR A 135 25.27 1.39 -36.26
C TYR A 135 25.91 1.90 -37.55
N GLU A 136 25.55 3.11 -37.97
CA GLU A 136 26.24 3.86 -39.07
C GLU A 136 27.34 4.72 -38.48
#